data_a8d89426466b489f44ce9ae07fd61925
#
_entry.id   a8d89426466b489f44ce9ae07fd61925
#
_cell.length_a   1.000
_cell.length_b   1.000
_cell.length_c   1.000
_cell.angle_alpha   90.00
_cell.angle_beta   90.00
_cell.angle_gamma   90.00
#
_symmetry.space_group_name_H-M   'P 1'
#
loop_
_entity.id
_entity.type
_entity.pdbx_description
1 polymer ?
#
loop_
_entity_poly.entity_id
_entity_poly.type
_entity_poly.pdbx_seq_one_letter_code
_entity_poly.pdbx_strand_id
1 'polypeptide(L)'
;MGIQAAEISAILKDQIKNFGQEAEVAEVGRVLSVGDGIARVYGLDNVQAGEMVEFPGGIQGMALNLESDNVGVVIFGSDRDIKEGDTVKRTNSIVDVPAGDALLGRVVDGLGNPLDGKGEIVASERRIADVKAPGIIPRKSVHEPMATGLKSVDAMIPIGRGQRELIIGDRQTGKTAVAVDAVLNQKSYNDAAGDDESKKLYCIYVAVGQKRSTVAQLVKKLEETGAIEYSIVVAATASDPAPMQFLAPYAATAMAEYFRDNGKHALIIYDDLSKQAVAYRQMSLLLRRPPGREAYPGDVFYLHSRLLERSAKLNEDHGAGSLTALPIIETQGGDVSAFIPTNVISITDGQIFLETELFYQGIRPAVNTGLSVSRVGSSAQTNAMKSVAGPVKLELAQYREMAAFAQFGSDLDASTQRLLNRGARLTELMKQPQYSPLTNAEIVCVIFAGTKGYLDKVAVSDVGRFEKGLLAHLRGKHKDLLDFITNEDPKIKGEAEDKIRAALDEYAADFA
;
A
#
# COMPACT_ATOMS: atom_id res chain seq x y z
N MET A 1 33.44 2.16 23.25
CA MET A 1 34.52 1.48 23.98
C MET A 1 35.09 0.49 22.99
N GLY A 2 36.41 0.54 22.71
CA GLY A 2 37.02 -0.47 21.86
C GLY A 2 37.01 -1.83 22.56
N ILE A 3 36.85 -2.90 21.79
CA ILE A 3 36.97 -4.27 22.26
C ILE A 3 38.33 -4.37 22.94
N GLN A 4 38.39 -4.86 24.19
CA GLN A 4 39.67 -4.97 24.89
C GLN A 4 40.54 -6.04 24.21
N ALA A 5 41.79 -5.72 23.95
CA ALA A 5 42.77 -6.65 23.35
C ALA A 5 42.82 -8.01 24.09
N ALA A 6 42.46 -8.04 25.39
CA ALA A 6 42.34 -9.24 26.17
C ALA A 6 41.21 -10.19 25.75
N GLU A 7 40.10 -9.67 25.29
CA GLU A 7 38.94 -10.46 24.80
C GLU A 7 39.25 -11.10 23.46
N ILE A 8 39.84 -10.34 22.53
CA ILE A 8 40.32 -10.87 21.25
C ILE A 8 41.39 -11.94 21.48
N SER A 9 42.29 -11.73 22.42
CA SER A 9 43.32 -12.71 22.78
C SER A 9 42.76 -13.99 23.38
N ALA A 10 41.69 -13.90 24.16
CA ALA A 10 41.01 -15.08 24.74
C ALA A 10 40.30 -15.89 23.66
N ILE A 11 39.61 -15.23 22.72
CA ILE A 11 38.91 -15.86 21.59
C ILE A 11 39.93 -16.51 20.65
N LEU A 12 41.05 -15.83 20.32
CA LEU A 12 42.12 -16.38 19.51
C LEU A 12 42.78 -17.61 20.12
N LYS A 13 43.01 -17.61 21.45
CA LYS A 13 43.55 -18.78 22.14
C LYS A 13 42.62 -19.98 22.11
N ASP A 14 41.31 -19.76 22.16
CA ASP A 14 40.34 -20.84 22.10
C ASP A 14 40.21 -21.37 20.66
N GLN A 15 40.28 -20.50 19.66
CA GLN A 15 40.34 -20.90 18.25
C GLN A 15 41.61 -21.69 17.89
N ILE A 16 42.77 -21.29 18.45
CA ILE A 16 44.05 -22.01 18.26
C ILE A 16 44.01 -23.39 18.89
N LYS A 17 43.34 -23.56 20.03
CA LYS A 17 43.15 -24.86 20.69
C LYS A 17 42.29 -25.84 19.90
N ASN A 18 41.34 -25.30 19.11
CA ASN A 18 40.40 -26.08 18.31
C ASN A 18 40.83 -26.26 16.86
N PHE A 19 42.01 -25.76 16.47
CA PHE A 19 42.56 -25.78 15.10
C PHE A 19 42.84 -27.19 14.53
N GLY A 20 42.66 -28.25 15.31
CA GLY A 20 42.85 -29.62 14.87
C GLY A 20 41.56 -30.35 14.48
N GLN A 21 40.40 -29.71 14.55
CA GLN A 21 39.16 -30.21 13.98
C GLN A 21 38.94 -29.55 12.62
N GLU A 22 39.34 -30.23 11.58
CA GLU A 22 38.99 -29.90 10.20
C GLU A 22 37.48 -30.01 10.05
N ALA A 23 36.75 -28.94 10.24
CA ALA A 23 35.41 -28.74 9.68
C ALA A 23 34.98 -27.28 9.86
N GLU A 24 34.81 -26.59 8.79
CA GLU A 24 33.94 -25.42 8.64
C GLU A 24 34.20 -24.20 9.53
N VAL A 25 35.46 -23.91 9.89
CA VAL A 25 35.81 -22.77 10.77
C VAL A 25 35.49 -21.41 10.11
N ALA A 26 35.40 -21.35 8.79
CA ALA A 26 35.08 -20.12 8.05
C ALA A 26 33.58 -19.72 8.07
N GLU A 27 32.71 -20.57 8.61
CA GLU A 27 31.26 -20.37 8.57
C GLU A 27 30.62 -20.19 9.95
N VAL A 28 31.43 -20.08 11.00
CA VAL A 28 30.99 -19.96 12.38
C VAL A 28 31.59 -18.71 13.03
N GLY A 29 30.73 -17.93 13.66
CA GLY A 29 31.13 -16.78 14.46
C GLY A 29 30.75 -16.94 15.93
N ARG A 30 31.16 -15.97 16.74
CA ARG A 30 30.81 -15.90 18.17
C ARG A 30 30.21 -14.54 18.50
N VAL A 31 29.18 -14.55 19.33
CA VAL A 31 28.54 -13.34 19.84
C VAL A 31 29.50 -12.60 20.76
N LEU A 32 29.82 -11.37 20.43
CA LEU A 32 30.61 -10.46 21.28
C LEU A 32 29.72 -9.67 22.23
N SER A 33 28.55 -9.26 21.76
CA SER A 33 27.55 -8.56 22.57
C SER A 33 26.19 -8.73 21.92
N VAL A 34 25.13 -8.72 22.74
CA VAL A 34 23.74 -8.80 22.29
C VAL A 34 22.86 -7.88 23.12
N GLY A 35 21.88 -7.27 22.50
CA GLY A 35 20.87 -6.43 23.14
C GLY A 35 20.07 -5.63 22.14
N ASP A 36 18.82 -5.32 22.52
CA ASP A 36 17.89 -4.51 21.70
C ASP A 36 17.65 -5.04 20.28
N GLY A 37 17.70 -6.37 20.10
CA GLY A 37 17.52 -7.02 18.81
C GLY A 37 18.74 -6.96 17.87
N ILE A 38 19.91 -6.57 18.39
CA ILE A 38 21.17 -6.50 17.65
C ILE A 38 22.20 -7.40 18.33
N ALA A 39 22.94 -8.17 17.55
CA ALA A 39 24.14 -8.87 17.98
C ALA A 39 25.37 -8.37 17.23
N ARG A 40 26.51 -8.26 17.91
CA ARG A 40 27.82 -8.11 17.30
C ARG A 40 28.51 -9.45 17.32
N VAL A 41 28.97 -9.89 16.17
CA VAL A 41 29.50 -11.24 16.00
C VAL A 41 30.91 -11.14 15.43
N TYR A 42 31.83 -11.89 16.01
CA TYR A 42 33.21 -12.03 15.54
C TYR A 42 33.36 -13.33 14.73
N GLY A 43 34.18 -13.31 13.68
CA GLY A 43 34.58 -14.51 12.95
C GLY A 43 33.68 -14.97 11.82
N LEU A 44 32.78 -14.13 11.34
CA LEU A 44 31.98 -14.35 10.12
C LEU A 44 32.66 -13.66 8.93
N ASP A 45 33.90 -14.01 8.63
CA ASP A 45 34.77 -13.26 7.71
C ASP A 45 34.26 -13.23 6.27
N ASN A 46 33.52 -14.23 5.84
CA ASN A 46 33.01 -14.37 4.49
C ASN A 46 31.51 -14.05 4.36
N VAL A 47 30.85 -13.60 5.43
CA VAL A 47 29.42 -13.29 5.40
C VAL A 47 29.15 -12.10 4.50
N GLN A 48 28.04 -12.15 3.77
CA GLN A 48 27.58 -11.04 2.92
C GLN A 48 26.53 -10.20 3.63
N ALA A 49 26.46 -8.93 3.28
CA ALA A 49 25.36 -8.07 3.76
C ALA A 49 24.00 -8.62 3.23
N GLY A 50 23.02 -8.76 4.11
CA GLY A 50 21.73 -9.38 3.83
C GLY A 50 21.70 -10.89 3.94
N GLU A 51 22.84 -11.53 4.26
CA GLU A 51 22.90 -12.98 4.49
C GLU A 51 22.29 -13.34 5.84
N MET A 52 21.55 -14.45 5.85
CA MET A 52 20.97 -15.03 7.06
C MET A 52 22.03 -15.75 7.90
N VAL A 53 21.92 -15.61 9.19
CA VAL A 53 22.70 -16.32 10.19
C VAL A 53 21.76 -16.98 11.20
N GLU A 54 22.23 -18.07 11.81
CA GLU A 54 21.46 -18.81 12.81
C GLU A 54 22.18 -18.80 14.17
N PHE A 55 21.44 -18.37 15.19
CA PHE A 55 21.83 -18.43 16.59
C PHE A 55 21.36 -19.73 17.24
N PRO A 56 21.86 -20.06 18.45
CA PRO A 56 21.35 -21.20 19.22
C PRO A 56 19.83 -21.16 19.38
N GLY A 57 19.19 -22.32 19.35
CA GLY A 57 17.74 -22.43 19.44
C GLY A 57 16.99 -22.14 18.14
N GLY A 58 17.69 -22.02 17.00
CA GLY A 58 17.09 -21.76 15.70
C GLY A 58 16.66 -20.31 15.49
N ILE A 59 17.11 -19.39 16.33
CA ILE A 59 16.83 -17.96 16.16
C ILE A 59 17.58 -17.45 14.94
N GLN A 60 16.86 -16.81 14.04
CA GLN A 60 17.43 -16.28 12.81
C GLN A 60 17.85 -14.81 12.96
N GLY A 61 18.88 -14.42 12.26
CA GLY A 61 19.32 -13.05 12.13
C GLY A 61 19.81 -12.74 10.73
N MET A 62 20.08 -11.48 10.44
CA MET A 62 20.61 -11.01 9.17
C MET A 62 21.82 -10.13 9.38
N ALA A 63 22.91 -10.42 8.68
CA ALA A 63 24.09 -9.58 8.66
C ALA A 63 23.78 -8.25 7.95
N LEU A 64 23.97 -7.12 8.64
CA LEU A 64 23.61 -5.81 8.11
C LEU A 64 24.82 -4.85 8.04
N ASN A 65 25.70 -4.86 9.04
CA ASN A 65 26.94 -4.08 9.06
C ASN A 65 28.13 -5.02 9.03
N LEU A 66 29.00 -4.83 8.04
CA LEU A 66 30.27 -5.54 7.91
C LEU A 66 31.39 -4.59 8.33
N GLU A 67 31.94 -4.81 9.53
CA GLU A 67 33.07 -4.03 10.06
C GLU A 67 34.34 -4.89 9.99
N SER A 68 35.50 -4.27 10.13
CA SER A 68 36.79 -4.96 10.01
C SER A 68 37.05 -6.03 11.08
N ASP A 69 36.41 -5.91 12.21
CA ASP A 69 36.61 -6.75 13.39
C ASP A 69 35.34 -7.43 13.91
N ASN A 70 34.18 -7.06 13.37
CA ASN A 70 32.91 -7.66 13.75
C ASN A 70 31.83 -7.47 12.68
N VAL A 71 30.77 -8.24 12.81
CA VAL A 71 29.57 -8.13 11.98
C VAL A 71 28.39 -7.71 12.85
N GLY A 72 27.73 -6.65 12.49
CA GLY A 72 26.45 -6.24 13.08
C GLY A 72 25.30 -7.04 12.49
N VAL A 73 24.65 -7.84 13.34
CA VAL A 73 23.55 -8.72 12.96
C VAL A 73 22.26 -8.24 13.61
N VAL A 74 21.19 -8.11 12.82
CA VAL A 74 19.85 -7.86 13.33
C VAL A 74 19.13 -9.19 13.57
N ILE A 75 18.40 -9.29 14.69
CA ILE A 75 17.79 -10.54 15.16
C ILE A 75 16.31 -10.53 14.82
N PHE A 76 15.83 -11.57 14.15
CA PHE A 76 14.42 -11.78 13.82
C PHE A 76 13.72 -12.62 14.90
N GLY A 77 13.53 -12.04 16.08
CA GLY A 77 12.90 -12.71 17.21
C GLY A 77 13.37 -12.16 18.56
N SER A 78 13.20 -12.96 19.60
CA SER A 78 13.66 -12.61 20.94
C SER A 78 15.18 -12.83 21.06
N ASP A 79 15.88 -11.82 21.53
CA ASP A 79 17.32 -11.88 21.82
C ASP A 79 17.63 -12.40 23.25
N ARG A 80 16.59 -12.68 24.06
CA ARG A 80 16.72 -13.03 25.48
C ARG A 80 17.48 -14.32 25.74
N ASP A 81 17.41 -15.26 24.80
CA ASP A 81 18.04 -16.55 24.88
C ASP A 81 19.44 -16.59 24.27
N ILE A 82 19.90 -15.49 23.67
CA ILE A 82 21.22 -15.35 23.07
C ILE A 82 22.16 -14.73 24.10
N LYS A 83 23.37 -15.31 24.25
CA LYS A 83 24.38 -14.89 25.21
C LYS A 83 25.70 -14.57 24.51
N GLU A 84 26.51 -13.76 25.19
CA GLU A 84 27.91 -13.57 24.81
C GLU A 84 28.66 -14.91 24.77
N GLY A 85 29.46 -15.11 23.72
CA GLY A 85 30.16 -16.35 23.47
C GLY A 85 29.38 -17.42 22.72
N ASP A 86 28.07 -17.22 22.52
CA ASP A 86 27.27 -18.17 21.74
C ASP A 86 27.76 -18.26 20.29
N THR A 87 27.63 -19.46 19.74
CA THR A 87 28.04 -19.75 18.37
C THR A 87 26.98 -19.31 17.37
N VAL A 88 27.37 -18.56 16.36
CA VAL A 88 26.51 -18.11 15.27
C VAL A 88 26.95 -18.84 13.99
N LYS A 89 26.02 -19.45 13.29
CA LYS A 89 26.27 -20.16 12.04
C LYS A 89 25.83 -19.31 10.84
N ARG A 90 26.67 -19.29 9.85
CA ARG A 90 26.34 -18.75 8.55
C ARG A 90 25.40 -19.71 7.80
N THR A 91 24.40 -19.19 7.10
CA THR A 91 23.46 -20.03 6.32
C THR A 91 23.82 -20.10 4.84
N ASN A 92 24.72 -19.25 4.36
CA ASN A 92 25.05 -19.08 2.96
C ASN A 92 23.85 -18.69 2.07
N SER A 93 22.77 -18.20 2.66
CA SER A 93 21.58 -17.75 1.93
C SER A 93 21.22 -16.32 2.29
N ILE A 94 20.91 -15.53 1.28
CA ILE A 94 20.34 -14.22 1.43
C ILE A 94 18.90 -14.37 1.93
N VAL A 95 18.40 -13.40 2.71
CA VAL A 95 17.03 -13.42 3.23
C VAL A 95 16.04 -13.65 2.09
N ASP A 96 15.33 -14.75 2.15
CA ASP A 96 14.29 -15.13 1.21
C ASP A 96 12.97 -15.48 1.93
N VAL A 97 11.89 -15.46 1.17
CA VAL A 97 10.54 -15.73 1.67
C VAL A 97 9.79 -16.67 0.74
N PRO A 98 8.81 -17.43 1.25
CA PRO A 98 7.95 -18.25 0.41
C PRO A 98 7.14 -17.35 -0.55
N ALA A 99 6.91 -17.82 -1.76
CA ALA A 99 6.09 -17.17 -2.77
C ALA A 99 5.23 -18.19 -3.52
N GLY A 100 4.10 -17.77 -4.02
CA GLY A 100 3.17 -18.58 -4.77
C GLY A 100 1.73 -18.48 -4.31
N ASP A 101 0.85 -19.16 -5.03
CA ASP A 101 -0.60 -19.12 -4.77
C ASP A 101 -0.98 -19.74 -3.40
N ALA A 102 -0.11 -20.60 -2.82
CA ALA A 102 -0.32 -21.19 -1.50
C ALA A 102 -0.37 -20.15 -0.35
N LEU A 103 0.10 -18.95 -0.59
CA LEU A 103 0.02 -17.82 0.37
C LEU A 103 -1.33 -17.11 0.36
N LEU A 104 -2.15 -17.30 -0.67
CA LEU A 104 -3.47 -16.69 -0.75
C LEU A 104 -4.36 -17.21 0.39
N GLY A 105 -5.07 -16.31 1.03
CA GLY A 105 -5.90 -16.62 2.20
C GLY A 105 -5.14 -16.73 3.52
N ARG A 106 -3.84 -16.45 3.54
CA ARG A 106 -2.97 -16.65 4.69
C ARG A 106 -2.53 -15.32 5.32
N VAL A 107 -2.26 -15.41 6.63
CA VAL A 107 -1.63 -14.34 7.41
C VAL A 107 -0.26 -14.83 7.85
N VAL A 108 0.77 -14.08 7.47
CA VAL A 108 2.17 -14.46 7.70
C VAL A 108 2.97 -13.33 8.35
N ASP A 109 4.11 -13.66 8.94
CA ASP A 109 5.09 -12.67 9.42
C ASP A 109 6.03 -12.19 8.29
N GLY A 110 7.01 -11.35 8.64
CA GLY A 110 7.99 -10.82 7.68
C GLY A 110 8.96 -11.85 7.11
N LEU A 111 9.00 -13.08 7.63
CA LEU A 111 9.77 -14.20 7.08
C LEU A 111 8.88 -15.19 6.32
N GLY A 112 7.58 -14.95 6.28
CA GLY A 112 6.60 -15.83 5.63
C GLY A 112 6.11 -16.98 6.51
N ASN A 113 6.38 -16.96 7.82
CA ASN A 113 5.85 -17.95 8.74
C ASN A 113 4.37 -17.69 9.02
N PRO A 114 3.52 -18.74 9.07
CA PRO A 114 2.09 -18.56 9.30
C PRO A 114 1.78 -18.06 10.72
N LEU A 115 0.87 -17.07 10.80
CA LEU A 115 0.36 -16.49 12.05
C LEU A 115 -1.13 -16.84 12.29
N ASP A 116 -1.78 -17.47 11.31
CA ASP A 116 -3.22 -17.70 11.26
C ASP A 116 -3.68 -19.04 11.87
N GLY A 117 -2.73 -19.85 12.32
CA GLY A 117 -3.04 -21.17 12.88
C GLY A 117 -3.53 -22.22 11.87
N LYS A 118 -3.49 -21.91 10.56
CA LYS A 118 -3.97 -22.82 9.49
C LYS A 118 -2.90 -23.84 9.03
N GLY A 119 -1.83 -24.01 9.79
CA GLY A 119 -0.76 -24.96 9.48
C GLY A 119 0.32 -24.41 8.56
N GLU A 120 1.28 -25.25 8.25
CA GLU A 120 2.45 -24.94 7.43
C GLU A 120 2.07 -24.57 5.99
N ILE A 121 2.82 -23.66 5.38
CA ILE A 121 2.64 -23.21 4.01
C ILE A 121 3.67 -23.94 3.12
N VAL A 122 3.16 -24.75 2.20
CA VAL A 122 4.00 -25.40 1.17
C VAL A 122 4.00 -24.49 -0.07
N ALA A 123 4.98 -23.60 -0.12
CA ALA A 123 5.11 -22.67 -1.23
C ALA A 123 5.73 -23.34 -2.47
N SER A 124 5.34 -22.85 -3.65
CA SER A 124 5.88 -23.33 -4.93
C SER A 124 7.34 -22.92 -5.16
N GLU A 125 7.73 -21.78 -4.65
CA GLU A 125 9.09 -21.24 -4.74
C GLU A 125 9.44 -20.35 -3.54
N ARG A 126 10.72 -20.01 -3.43
CA ARG A 126 11.21 -18.99 -2.50
C ARG A 126 11.84 -17.85 -3.29
N ARG A 127 11.66 -16.63 -2.83
CA ARG A 127 12.18 -15.41 -3.47
C ARG A 127 12.99 -14.59 -2.49
N ILE A 128 14.10 -14.06 -2.96
CA ILE A 128 14.92 -13.12 -2.19
C ILE A 128 14.09 -11.89 -1.87
N ALA A 129 14.08 -11.49 -0.58
CA ALA A 129 13.24 -10.42 -0.09
C ALA A 129 13.62 -9.05 -0.66
N ASP A 130 14.91 -8.73 -0.74
CA ASP A 130 15.40 -7.45 -1.27
C ASP A 130 16.17 -7.68 -2.58
N VAL A 131 15.50 -7.41 -3.69
CA VAL A 131 16.05 -7.54 -5.04
C VAL A 131 15.98 -6.21 -5.77
N LYS A 132 16.83 -6.07 -6.80
CA LYS A 132 16.84 -4.91 -7.67
C LYS A 132 15.51 -4.81 -8.44
N ALA A 133 14.95 -3.60 -8.50
CA ALA A 133 13.76 -3.30 -9.28
C ALA A 133 13.94 -3.61 -10.78
N PRO A 134 12.85 -3.89 -11.52
CA PRO A 134 12.90 -4.06 -12.96
C PRO A 134 13.58 -2.85 -13.65
N GLY A 135 14.44 -3.13 -14.61
CA GLY A 135 15.10 -2.10 -15.42
C GLY A 135 14.15 -1.29 -16.29
N ILE A 136 14.68 -0.39 -17.10
CA ILE A 136 13.87 0.48 -17.99
C ILE A 136 13.20 -0.33 -19.10
N ILE A 137 13.92 -1.26 -19.70
CA ILE A 137 13.46 -2.02 -20.88
C ILE A 137 12.22 -2.90 -20.58
N PRO A 138 12.14 -3.62 -19.45
CA PRO A 138 10.96 -4.43 -19.12
C PRO A 138 9.70 -3.63 -18.84
N ARG A 139 9.79 -2.33 -18.59
CA ARG A 139 8.65 -1.50 -18.17
C ARG A 139 7.81 -1.04 -19.36
N LYS A 140 6.50 -0.96 -19.12
CA LYS A 140 5.52 -0.31 -19.99
C LYS A 140 4.84 0.83 -19.24
N SER A 141 4.46 1.87 -19.96
CA SER A 141 3.67 2.97 -19.38
C SER A 141 2.35 2.47 -18.83
N VAL A 142 1.97 2.93 -17.65
CA VAL A 142 0.71 2.59 -16.99
C VAL A 142 -0.47 3.10 -17.82
N HIS A 143 -1.41 2.21 -18.17
CA HIS A 143 -2.55 2.50 -19.03
C HIS A 143 -3.81 1.72 -18.68
N GLU A 144 -3.73 0.75 -17.80
CA GLU A 144 -4.86 -0.07 -17.35
C GLU A 144 -5.40 0.45 -16.02
N PRO A 145 -6.74 0.68 -15.89
CA PRO A 145 -7.31 1.13 -14.63
C PRO A 145 -7.15 0.10 -13.50
N MET A 146 -6.89 0.60 -12.30
CA MET A 146 -7.04 -0.13 -11.04
C MET A 146 -8.15 0.55 -10.24
N ALA A 147 -9.38 0.06 -10.37
CA ALA A 147 -10.55 0.66 -9.74
C ALA A 147 -10.52 0.47 -8.21
N THR A 148 -10.61 1.57 -7.48
CA THR A 148 -10.69 1.55 -6.01
C THR A 148 -12.12 1.39 -5.50
N GLY A 149 -13.11 1.69 -6.33
CA GLY A 149 -14.52 1.73 -5.94
C GLY A 149 -14.90 2.97 -5.14
N LEU A 150 -13.99 3.91 -5.00
CA LEU A 150 -14.23 5.20 -4.33
C LEU A 150 -14.45 6.29 -5.39
N LYS A 151 -15.61 6.94 -5.34
CA LYS A 151 -16.00 8.00 -6.30
C LYS A 151 -14.95 9.10 -6.41
N SER A 152 -14.49 9.59 -5.25
CA SER A 152 -13.50 10.67 -5.18
C SER A 152 -12.14 10.30 -5.76
N VAL A 153 -11.73 9.04 -5.61
CA VAL A 153 -10.44 8.55 -6.13
C VAL A 153 -10.56 8.25 -7.61
N ASP A 154 -11.45 7.37 -8.01
CA ASP A 154 -11.55 6.87 -9.39
C ASP A 154 -11.90 7.99 -10.39
N ALA A 155 -12.66 9.01 -9.95
CA ALA A 155 -13.00 10.15 -10.80
C ALA A 155 -11.89 11.20 -10.88
N MET A 156 -11.20 11.51 -9.78
CA MET A 156 -10.34 12.69 -9.70
C MET A 156 -8.85 12.39 -9.56
N ILE A 157 -8.51 11.20 -9.04
CA ILE A 157 -7.14 10.77 -8.76
C ILE A 157 -6.99 9.30 -9.19
N PRO A 158 -7.23 9.00 -10.46
CA PRO A 158 -7.28 7.62 -10.94
C PRO A 158 -5.94 6.91 -10.79
N ILE A 159 -5.99 5.65 -10.41
CA ILE A 159 -4.85 4.78 -10.21
C ILE A 159 -4.82 3.73 -11.30
N GLY A 160 -3.67 3.51 -11.89
CA GLY A 160 -3.46 2.47 -12.90
C GLY A 160 -2.67 1.28 -12.39
N ARG A 161 -2.82 0.14 -13.04
CA ARG A 161 -2.07 -1.08 -12.73
C ARG A 161 -0.58 -0.87 -12.99
N GLY A 162 0.22 -0.98 -11.94
CA GLY A 162 1.65 -0.71 -11.95
C GLY A 162 2.06 0.68 -11.45
N GLN A 163 1.10 1.51 -11.07
CA GLN A 163 1.34 2.84 -10.49
C GLN A 163 1.67 2.73 -9.00
N ARG A 164 2.43 3.72 -8.50
CA ARG A 164 2.67 3.94 -7.07
C ARG A 164 1.94 5.20 -6.65
N GLU A 165 0.84 5.05 -5.92
CA GLU A 165 0.04 6.17 -5.44
C GLU A 165 0.08 6.24 -3.93
N LEU A 166 0.62 7.34 -3.39
CA LEU A 166 0.77 7.55 -1.96
C LEU A 166 -0.57 7.92 -1.32
N ILE A 167 -0.91 7.30 -0.20
CA ILE A 167 -2.00 7.74 0.69
C ILE A 167 -1.36 8.42 1.89
N ILE A 168 -1.62 9.70 2.06
CA ILE A 168 -0.96 10.53 3.07
C ILE A 168 -1.96 11.36 3.87
N GLY A 169 -1.73 11.50 5.17
CA GLY A 169 -2.56 12.30 6.08
C GLY A 169 -2.28 12.00 7.54
N ASP A 170 -2.88 12.75 8.43
CA ASP A 170 -2.75 12.59 9.87
C ASP A 170 -3.38 11.29 10.38
N ARG A 171 -3.16 10.99 11.64
CA ARG A 171 -3.80 9.86 12.31
C ARG A 171 -5.31 9.93 12.20
N GLN A 172 -5.95 8.76 11.98
CA GLN A 172 -7.40 8.61 11.97
C GLN A 172 -8.14 9.42 10.89
N THR A 173 -7.46 9.83 9.81
CA THR A 173 -8.09 10.50 8.65
C THR A 173 -8.70 9.55 7.64
N GLY A 174 -8.62 8.23 7.88
CA GLY A 174 -9.20 7.22 7.00
C GLY A 174 -8.24 6.63 5.96
N LYS A 175 -6.91 6.77 6.10
CA LYS A 175 -5.92 6.21 5.17
C LYS A 175 -6.09 4.71 4.94
N THR A 176 -6.14 3.96 6.03
CA THR A 176 -6.38 2.50 5.99
C THR A 176 -7.71 2.16 5.34
N ALA A 177 -8.76 2.94 5.60
CA ALA A 177 -10.08 2.72 5.02
C ALA A 177 -10.06 2.82 3.49
N VAL A 178 -9.41 3.85 2.94
CA VAL A 178 -9.23 4.02 1.48
C VAL A 178 -8.50 2.82 0.88
N ALA A 179 -7.43 2.36 1.52
CA ALA A 179 -6.67 1.22 1.05
C ALA A 179 -7.47 -0.09 1.11
N VAL A 180 -8.22 -0.32 2.20
CA VAL A 180 -9.05 -1.52 2.37
C VAL A 180 -10.21 -1.52 1.37
N ASP A 181 -10.85 -0.38 1.13
CA ASP A 181 -11.91 -0.28 0.11
C ASP A 181 -11.40 -0.65 -1.27
N ALA A 182 -10.17 -0.27 -1.64
CA ALA A 182 -9.54 -0.69 -2.88
C ALA A 182 -9.37 -2.22 -2.97
N VAL A 183 -9.04 -2.89 -1.87
CA VAL A 183 -8.96 -4.35 -1.81
C VAL A 183 -10.34 -4.98 -1.95
N LEU A 184 -11.32 -4.51 -1.20
CA LEU A 184 -12.70 -5.05 -1.21
C LEU A 184 -13.35 -4.93 -2.58
N ASN A 185 -13.06 -3.84 -3.30
CA ASN A 185 -13.59 -3.60 -4.64
C ASN A 185 -13.16 -4.64 -5.65
N GLN A 186 -12.01 -5.29 -5.47
CA GLN A 186 -11.51 -6.27 -6.41
C GLN A 186 -12.34 -7.56 -6.46
N LYS A 187 -13.13 -7.85 -5.44
CA LYS A 187 -13.94 -9.08 -5.41
C LYS A 187 -14.86 -9.20 -6.63
N SER A 188 -15.62 -8.16 -6.93
CA SER A 188 -16.54 -8.17 -8.07
C SER A 188 -15.82 -8.33 -9.41
N TYR A 189 -14.65 -7.72 -9.55
CA TYR A 189 -13.83 -7.83 -10.76
C TYR A 189 -13.19 -9.22 -10.90
N ASN A 190 -12.68 -9.77 -9.80
CA ASN A 190 -12.09 -11.11 -9.77
C ASN A 190 -13.14 -12.20 -10.03
N ASP A 191 -14.33 -12.07 -9.43
CA ASP A 191 -15.45 -12.99 -9.66
C ASP A 191 -15.92 -12.93 -11.13
N ALA A 192 -15.99 -11.73 -11.71
CA ALA A 192 -16.38 -11.54 -13.11
C ALA A 192 -15.30 -12.04 -14.11
N ALA A 193 -14.04 -12.04 -13.71
CA ALA A 193 -12.93 -12.53 -14.53
C ALA A 193 -12.96 -14.08 -14.71
N GLY A 194 -13.59 -14.82 -13.79
CA GLY A 194 -13.64 -16.28 -13.86
C GLY A 194 -12.22 -16.88 -13.89
N ASP A 195 -11.89 -17.58 -14.98
CA ASP A 195 -10.56 -18.19 -15.15
C ASP A 195 -9.53 -17.29 -15.87
N ASP A 196 -9.94 -16.07 -16.25
CA ASP A 196 -9.06 -15.13 -16.93
C ASP A 196 -8.12 -14.42 -15.95
N GLU A 197 -6.95 -15.01 -15.71
CA GLU A 197 -5.94 -14.48 -14.78
C GLU A 197 -5.43 -13.09 -15.18
N SER A 198 -5.52 -12.70 -16.46
CA SER A 198 -5.09 -11.38 -16.93
C SER A 198 -5.98 -10.24 -16.45
N LYS A 199 -7.17 -10.54 -15.96
CA LYS A 199 -8.13 -9.56 -15.43
C LYS A 199 -8.16 -9.48 -13.92
N LYS A 200 -7.73 -10.55 -13.24
CA LYS A 200 -7.70 -10.62 -11.77
C LYS A 200 -6.69 -9.66 -11.17
N LEU A 201 -6.93 -9.27 -9.93
CA LEU A 201 -5.99 -8.52 -9.12
C LEU A 201 -5.85 -9.20 -7.75
N TYR A 202 -4.64 -9.65 -7.45
CA TYR A 202 -4.28 -10.22 -6.16
C TYR A 202 -3.81 -9.11 -5.22
N CYS A 203 -4.15 -9.19 -3.94
CA CYS A 203 -3.88 -8.12 -2.99
C CYS A 203 -2.92 -8.59 -1.90
N ILE A 204 -1.95 -7.78 -1.57
CA ILE A 204 -1.02 -8.01 -0.47
C ILE A 204 -1.15 -6.82 0.49
N TYR A 205 -1.56 -7.08 1.73
CA TYR A 205 -1.64 -6.07 2.76
C TYR A 205 -0.51 -6.24 3.76
N VAL A 206 0.32 -5.20 3.91
CA VAL A 206 1.46 -5.19 4.81
C VAL A 206 1.16 -4.31 6.01
N ALA A 207 0.93 -4.93 7.17
CA ALA A 207 0.75 -4.23 8.43
C ALA A 207 2.11 -4.04 9.12
N VAL A 208 2.58 -2.80 9.22
CA VAL A 208 3.85 -2.45 9.84
C VAL A 208 3.63 -1.66 11.12
N GLY A 209 4.07 -2.17 12.24
CA GLY A 209 3.99 -1.50 13.54
C GLY A 209 2.57 -1.21 14.02
N GLN A 210 1.57 -1.91 13.52
CA GLN A 210 0.18 -1.79 13.95
C GLN A 210 -0.11 -2.63 15.21
N LYS A 211 -1.17 -2.28 15.92
CA LYS A 211 -1.65 -3.09 17.04
C LYS A 211 -2.20 -4.42 16.53
N ARG A 212 -1.93 -5.52 17.25
CA ARG A 212 -2.46 -6.86 16.91
C ARG A 212 -3.99 -6.87 16.74
N SER A 213 -4.70 -6.12 17.60
CA SER A 213 -6.16 -6.01 17.51
C SER A 213 -6.63 -5.36 16.19
N THR A 214 -5.89 -4.37 15.69
CA THR A 214 -6.20 -3.72 14.40
C THR A 214 -6.00 -4.69 13.25
N VAL A 215 -4.92 -5.45 13.26
CA VAL A 215 -4.67 -6.48 12.24
C VAL A 215 -5.73 -7.57 12.29
N ALA A 216 -6.11 -8.03 13.48
CA ALA A 216 -7.17 -9.03 13.64
C ALA A 216 -8.52 -8.55 13.10
N GLN A 217 -8.89 -7.29 13.33
CA GLN A 217 -10.10 -6.68 12.78
C GLN A 217 -10.06 -6.60 11.25
N LEU A 218 -8.91 -6.26 10.68
CA LEU A 218 -8.71 -6.25 9.23
C LEU A 218 -8.90 -7.64 8.64
N VAL A 219 -8.22 -8.65 9.18
CA VAL A 219 -8.32 -10.04 8.72
C VAL A 219 -9.76 -10.52 8.77
N LYS A 220 -10.45 -10.28 9.90
CA LYS A 220 -11.87 -10.59 10.04
C LYS A 220 -12.72 -9.92 8.96
N LYS A 221 -12.45 -8.64 8.66
CA LYS A 221 -13.17 -7.91 7.60
C LYS A 221 -12.94 -8.52 6.23
N LEU A 222 -11.71 -8.91 5.91
CA LEU A 222 -11.39 -9.59 4.65
C LEU A 222 -12.07 -10.97 4.56
N GLU A 223 -12.15 -11.72 5.67
CA GLU A 223 -12.86 -13.00 5.74
C GLU A 223 -14.37 -12.83 5.54
N GLU A 224 -14.99 -11.89 6.24
CA GLU A 224 -16.43 -11.61 6.14
C GLU A 224 -16.86 -11.21 4.72
N THR A 225 -16.01 -10.55 3.98
CA THR A 225 -16.28 -10.08 2.61
C THR A 225 -15.82 -11.05 1.53
N GLY A 226 -15.11 -12.13 1.90
CA GLY A 226 -14.49 -13.07 0.97
C GLY A 226 -13.25 -12.51 0.28
N ALA A 227 -12.79 -11.31 0.64
CA ALA A 227 -11.60 -10.70 0.04
C ALA A 227 -10.30 -11.39 0.46
N ILE A 228 -10.32 -12.16 1.53
CA ILE A 228 -9.16 -12.93 1.97
C ILE A 228 -8.74 -13.98 0.92
N GLU A 229 -9.65 -14.52 0.13
CA GLU A 229 -9.40 -15.57 -0.85
C GLU A 229 -8.38 -15.17 -1.92
N TYR A 230 -8.31 -13.89 -2.27
CA TYR A 230 -7.35 -13.34 -3.22
C TYR A 230 -6.30 -12.43 -2.55
N SER A 231 -6.18 -12.52 -1.23
CA SER A 231 -5.31 -11.64 -0.44
C SER A 231 -4.28 -12.41 0.36
N ILE A 232 -3.13 -11.76 0.59
CA ILE A 232 -2.09 -12.17 1.53
C ILE A 232 -1.94 -11.05 2.55
N VAL A 233 -1.93 -11.37 3.84
CA VAL A 233 -1.66 -10.41 4.91
C VAL A 233 -0.28 -10.70 5.50
N VAL A 234 0.63 -9.73 5.42
CA VAL A 234 1.95 -9.80 6.02
C VAL A 234 1.98 -8.85 7.21
N ALA A 235 2.19 -9.39 8.42
CA ALA A 235 2.11 -8.61 9.64
C ALA A 235 3.45 -8.59 10.40
N ALA A 236 3.95 -7.39 10.66
CA ALA A 236 4.98 -7.10 11.66
C ALA A 236 4.39 -6.04 12.60
N THR A 237 3.84 -6.52 13.72
CA THR A 237 3.05 -5.69 14.64
C THR A 237 3.92 -4.80 15.53
N ALA A 238 3.32 -3.90 16.30
CA ALA A 238 4.03 -3.02 17.21
C ALA A 238 4.78 -3.76 18.34
N SER A 239 4.43 -5.02 18.61
CA SER A 239 5.12 -5.88 19.58
C SER A 239 6.27 -6.69 18.97
N ASP A 240 6.43 -6.68 17.66
CA ASP A 240 7.51 -7.37 16.99
C ASP A 240 8.76 -6.48 16.94
N PRO A 241 9.97 -7.06 16.97
CA PRO A 241 11.21 -6.29 16.97
C PRO A 241 11.36 -5.47 15.69
N ALA A 242 12.12 -4.37 15.79
CA ALA A 242 12.35 -3.45 14.68
C ALA A 242 12.85 -4.13 13.38
N PRO A 243 13.73 -5.14 13.43
CA PRO A 243 14.13 -5.88 12.23
C PRO A 243 12.98 -6.52 11.46
N MET A 244 11.98 -7.04 12.15
CA MET A 244 10.79 -7.61 11.50
C MET A 244 9.95 -6.54 10.80
N GLN A 245 9.77 -5.38 11.45
CA GLN A 245 9.05 -4.24 10.87
C GLN A 245 9.79 -3.64 9.66
N PHE A 246 11.11 -3.68 9.69
CA PHE A 246 11.95 -3.29 8.55
C PHE A 246 11.80 -4.25 7.37
N LEU A 247 11.87 -5.57 7.62
CA LEU A 247 11.89 -6.60 6.59
C LEU A 247 10.52 -6.81 5.94
N ALA A 248 9.43 -6.73 6.70
CA ALA A 248 8.09 -7.10 6.23
C ALA A 248 7.67 -6.45 4.90
N PRO A 249 7.90 -5.15 4.64
CA PRO A 249 7.60 -4.57 3.34
C PRO A 249 8.37 -5.19 2.18
N TYR A 250 9.65 -5.52 2.37
CA TYR A 250 10.47 -6.17 1.34
C TYR A 250 10.01 -7.60 1.07
N ALA A 251 9.75 -8.36 2.13
CA ALA A 251 9.23 -9.71 2.08
C ALA A 251 7.89 -9.78 1.32
N ALA A 252 6.97 -8.91 1.69
CA ALA A 252 5.66 -8.81 1.05
C ALA A 252 5.77 -8.41 -0.44
N THR A 253 6.71 -7.53 -0.77
CA THR A 253 6.97 -7.15 -2.16
C THR A 253 7.48 -8.34 -2.97
N ALA A 254 8.37 -9.17 -2.41
CA ALA A 254 8.84 -10.40 -3.08
C ALA A 254 7.68 -11.40 -3.33
N MET A 255 6.74 -11.51 -2.38
CA MET A 255 5.53 -12.32 -2.57
C MET A 255 4.64 -11.74 -3.68
N ALA A 256 4.49 -10.42 -3.74
CA ALA A 256 3.70 -9.73 -4.76
C ALA A 256 4.32 -9.82 -6.15
N GLU A 257 5.64 -9.76 -6.25
CA GLU A 257 6.39 -9.90 -7.50
C GLU A 257 6.19 -11.27 -8.17
N TYR A 258 5.88 -12.31 -7.40
CA TYR A 258 5.50 -13.60 -7.95
C TYR A 258 4.35 -13.47 -8.95
N PHE A 259 3.31 -12.75 -8.59
CA PHE A 259 2.16 -12.52 -9.48
C PHE A 259 2.54 -11.67 -10.69
N ARG A 260 3.22 -10.55 -10.47
CA ARG A 260 3.69 -9.67 -11.57
C ARG A 260 4.53 -10.43 -12.59
N ASP A 261 5.52 -11.20 -12.14
CA ASP A 261 6.48 -11.86 -13.00
C ASP A 261 5.90 -13.07 -13.71
N ASN A 262 4.76 -13.60 -13.24
CA ASN A 262 3.99 -14.67 -13.88
C ASN A 262 2.82 -14.13 -14.73
N GLY A 263 2.87 -12.88 -15.16
CA GLY A 263 1.85 -12.28 -16.04
C GLY A 263 0.53 -11.96 -15.37
N LYS A 264 0.48 -12.03 -14.03
CA LYS A 264 -0.68 -11.67 -13.22
C LYS A 264 -0.57 -10.23 -12.73
N HIS A 265 -1.60 -9.75 -12.03
CA HIS A 265 -1.62 -8.41 -11.46
C HIS A 265 -1.74 -8.48 -9.95
N ALA A 266 -0.95 -7.65 -9.27
CA ALA A 266 -0.99 -7.53 -7.82
C ALA A 266 -1.11 -6.06 -7.38
N LEU A 267 -1.77 -5.88 -6.23
CA LEU A 267 -1.84 -4.64 -5.49
C LEU A 267 -1.17 -4.87 -4.13
N ILE A 268 -0.21 -4.04 -3.78
CA ILE A 268 0.42 -4.06 -2.46
C ILE A 268 0.13 -2.77 -1.70
N ILE A 269 -0.28 -2.93 -0.44
CA ILE A 269 -0.56 -1.83 0.49
C ILE A 269 0.46 -1.90 1.60
N TYR A 270 1.19 -0.80 1.84
CA TYR A 270 2.13 -0.68 2.96
C TYR A 270 1.52 0.22 4.04
N ASP A 271 1.00 -0.36 5.09
CA ASP A 271 0.36 0.38 6.18
C ASP A 271 1.13 0.22 7.51
N ASP A 272 2.15 1.07 7.80
CA ASP A 272 2.60 2.21 7.03
C ASP A 272 4.14 2.25 6.89
N LEU A 273 4.62 2.97 5.90
CA LEU A 273 6.06 3.14 5.67
C LEU A 273 6.71 4.13 6.65
N SER A 274 5.94 4.97 7.33
CA SER A 274 6.47 5.85 8.39
C SER A 274 7.04 5.01 9.54
N LYS A 275 6.34 3.94 9.93
CA LYS A 275 6.79 3.02 10.97
C LYS A 275 7.97 2.17 10.52
N GLN A 276 8.02 1.77 9.25
CA GLN A 276 9.20 1.12 8.69
C GLN A 276 10.44 2.03 8.80
N ALA A 277 10.30 3.30 8.45
CA ALA A 277 11.40 4.27 8.59
C ALA A 277 11.86 4.44 10.04
N VAL A 278 10.93 4.48 10.98
CA VAL A 278 11.24 4.54 12.43
C VAL A 278 11.99 3.28 12.88
N ALA A 279 11.55 2.10 12.47
CA ALA A 279 12.24 0.83 12.75
C ALA A 279 13.66 0.82 12.19
N TYR A 280 13.84 1.29 10.96
CA TYR A 280 15.15 1.41 10.31
C TYR A 280 16.06 2.42 11.02
N ARG A 281 15.52 3.55 11.46
CA ARG A 281 16.24 4.52 12.29
C ARG A 281 16.72 3.90 13.59
N GLN A 282 15.86 3.18 14.28
CA GLN A 282 16.21 2.47 15.52
C GLN A 282 17.37 1.50 15.30
N MET A 283 17.27 0.62 14.30
CA MET A 283 18.32 -0.33 13.95
C MET A 283 19.65 0.36 13.59
N SER A 284 19.58 1.43 12.79
CA SER A 284 20.76 2.18 12.36
C SER A 284 21.49 2.85 13.50
N LEU A 285 20.76 3.41 14.48
CA LEU A 285 21.35 4.01 15.68
C LEU A 285 22.00 2.95 16.57
N LEU A 286 21.36 1.80 16.74
CA LEU A 286 21.92 0.68 17.53
C LEU A 286 23.18 0.09 16.86
N LEU A 287 23.21 0.06 15.53
CA LEU A 287 24.38 -0.32 14.74
C LEU A 287 25.45 0.79 14.65
N ARG A 288 25.22 1.93 15.33
CA ARG A 288 26.13 3.09 15.37
C ARG A 288 26.38 3.73 14.00
N ARG A 289 25.44 3.62 13.07
CA ARG A 289 25.48 4.40 11.84
C ARG A 289 25.27 5.88 12.15
N PRO A 290 26.01 6.80 11.50
CA PRO A 290 25.86 8.23 11.78
C PRO A 290 24.45 8.73 11.44
N PRO A 291 23.79 9.45 12.37
CA PRO A 291 22.46 10.00 12.10
C PRO A 291 22.55 11.25 11.21
N GLY A 292 21.55 11.40 10.35
CA GLY A 292 21.31 12.60 9.56
C GLY A 292 20.08 13.40 10.07
N ARG A 293 19.32 13.98 9.13
CA ARG A 293 18.10 14.76 9.43
C ARG A 293 17.09 13.92 10.22
N GLU A 294 16.54 14.47 11.29
CA GLU A 294 15.60 13.82 12.19
C GLU A 294 16.11 12.48 12.76
N ALA A 295 17.43 12.36 12.89
CA ALA A 295 18.14 11.15 13.31
C ALA A 295 17.97 9.92 12.38
N TYR A 296 17.43 10.10 11.17
CA TYR A 296 17.43 9.04 10.16
C TYR A 296 18.83 8.82 9.58
N PRO A 297 19.17 7.59 9.18
CA PRO A 297 20.42 7.33 8.48
C PRO A 297 20.42 7.96 7.07
N GLY A 298 21.59 8.23 6.51
CA GLY A 298 21.73 8.91 5.22
C GLY A 298 21.10 8.17 4.03
N ASP A 299 20.86 6.87 4.17
CA ASP A 299 20.27 6.01 3.15
C ASP A 299 18.76 5.77 3.32
N VAL A 300 18.05 6.54 4.17
CA VAL A 300 16.61 6.37 4.38
C VAL A 300 15.78 6.64 3.12
N PHE A 301 16.23 7.54 2.24
CA PHE A 301 15.60 7.71 0.94
C PHE A 301 15.69 6.42 0.11
N TYR A 302 16.85 5.79 0.09
CA TYR A 302 17.07 4.54 -0.62
C TYR A 302 16.28 3.38 -0.04
N LEU A 303 16.01 3.37 1.26
CA LEU A 303 15.09 2.41 1.91
C LEU A 303 13.75 2.33 1.19
N HIS A 304 13.11 3.46 0.95
CA HIS A 304 11.80 3.52 0.31
C HIS A 304 11.86 3.49 -1.21
N SER A 305 12.88 4.11 -1.82
CA SER A 305 13.00 4.15 -3.27
C SER A 305 13.27 2.76 -3.88
N ARG A 306 14.19 1.97 -3.30
CA ARG A 306 14.45 0.61 -3.79
C ARG A 306 13.26 -0.34 -3.57
N LEU A 307 12.43 -0.08 -2.55
CA LEU A 307 11.19 -0.81 -2.30
C LEU A 307 10.13 -0.47 -3.37
N LEU A 308 9.81 0.81 -3.50
CA LEU A 308 8.70 1.29 -4.33
C LEU A 308 8.99 1.21 -5.83
N GLU A 309 10.25 1.30 -6.25
CA GLU A 309 10.63 1.10 -7.66
C GLU A 309 10.38 -0.34 -8.17
N ARG A 310 10.19 -1.29 -7.29
CA ARG A 310 9.80 -2.67 -7.64
C ARG A 310 8.37 -2.76 -8.17
N SER A 311 7.53 -1.79 -7.84
CA SER A 311 6.17 -1.67 -8.39
C SER A 311 6.23 -1.05 -9.78
N ALA A 312 5.73 -1.80 -10.76
CA ALA A 312 5.77 -1.42 -12.17
C ALA A 312 4.74 -2.20 -12.99
N LYS A 313 4.42 -1.69 -14.18
CA LYS A 313 3.77 -2.43 -15.27
C LYS A 313 4.86 -2.98 -16.17
N LEU A 314 4.85 -4.28 -16.42
CA LEU A 314 5.76 -4.93 -17.36
C LEU A 314 5.17 -4.92 -18.78
N ASN A 315 6.07 -4.97 -19.77
CA ASN A 315 5.68 -5.09 -21.17
C ASN A 315 5.33 -6.55 -21.53
N GLU A 316 4.86 -6.76 -22.76
CA GLU A 316 4.41 -8.06 -23.25
C GLU A 316 5.53 -9.11 -23.29
N ASP A 317 6.75 -8.69 -23.63
CA ASP A 317 7.93 -9.58 -23.67
C ASP A 317 8.31 -10.14 -22.28
N HIS A 318 7.80 -9.47 -21.22
CA HIS A 318 8.01 -9.86 -19.82
C HIS A 318 6.71 -10.29 -19.12
N GLY A 319 5.73 -10.77 -19.89
CA GLY A 319 4.50 -11.36 -19.38
C GLY A 319 3.36 -10.36 -19.10
N ALA A 320 3.55 -9.06 -19.36
CA ALA A 320 2.53 -8.01 -19.21
C ALA A 320 1.91 -7.90 -17.79
N GLY A 321 2.50 -8.50 -16.78
CA GLY A 321 2.05 -8.40 -15.39
C GLY A 321 2.24 -7.01 -14.79
N SER A 322 1.66 -6.77 -13.63
CA SER A 322 1.82 -5.50 -12.91
C SER A 322 1.87 -5.67 -11.40
N LEU A 323 2.55 -4.76 -10.75
CA LEU A 323 2.52 -4.57 -9.29
C LEU A 323 2.23 -3.11 -9.01
N THR A 324 1.06 -2.85 -8.45
CA THR A 324 0.59 -1.52 -8.05
C THR A 324 0.85 -1.33 -6.56
N ALA A 325 1.36 -0.17 -6.16
CA ALA A 325 1.64 0.13 -4.75
C ALA A 325 0.78 1.26 -4.23
N LEU A 326 0.21 1.05 -3.05
CA LEU A 326 -0.44 2.07 -2.22
C LEU A 326 0.33 2.20 -0.89
N PRO A 327 1.47 2.90 -0.87
CA PRO A 327 2.15 3.21 0.37
C PRO A 327 1.34 4.22 1.19
N ILE A 328 1.32 4.01 2.50
CA ILE A 328 0.69 4.92 3.46
C ILE A 328 1.79 5.63 4.25
N ILE A 329 1.68 6.94 4.36
CA ILE A 329 2.52 7.80 5.19
C ILE A 329 1.64 8.57 6.17
N GLU A 330 2.06 8.60 7.43
CA GLU A 330 1.42 9.39 8.48
C GLU A 330 2.10 10.75 8.60
N THR A 331 1.30 11.82 8.55
CA THR A 331 1.73 13.18 8.85
C THR A 331 1.37 13.57 10.28
N GLN A 332 1.93 14.67 10.76
CA GLN A 332 1.57 15.31 12.01
C GLN A 332 1.15 16.74 11.74
N GLY A 333 -0.10 17.07 12.08
CA GLY A 333 -0.67 18.40 11.83
C GLY A 333 -0.73 18.78 10.35
N GLY A 334 -0.90 17.80 9.45
CA GLY A 334 -0.95 18.01 8.01
C GLY A 334 0.39 18.41 7.36
N ASP A 335 1.52 18.32 8.09
CA ASP A 335 2.83 18.74 7.56
C ASP A 335 3.38 17.73 6.55
N VAL A 336 3.17 18.03 5.27
CA VAL A 336 3.73 17.27 4.13
C VAL A 336 5.17 17.66 3.81
N SER A 337 5.71 18.69 4.46
CA SER A 337 7.09 19.16 4.26
C SER A 337 8.12 18.43 5.14
N ALA A 338 7.67 17.59 6.05
CA ALA A 338 8.51 16.74 6.89
C ALA A 338 9.38 15.79 6.05
N PHE A 339 10.43 15.24 6.64
CA PHE A 339 11.47 14.52 5.90
C PHE A 339 10.97 13.26 5.18
N ILE A 340 10.30 12.37 5.88
CA ILE A 340 9.79 11.13 5.27
C ILE A 340 8.66 11.39 4.26
N PRO A 341 7.65 12.24 4.54
CA PRO A 341 6.64 12.61 3.55
C PRO A 341 7.23 13.13 2.24
N THR A 342 8.16 14.10 2.29
CA THR A 342 8.78 14.66 1.07
C THR A 342 9.54 13.63 0.26
N ASN A 343 10.25 12.71 0.92
CA ASN A 343 10.94 11.61 0.26
C ASN A 343 9.96 10.72 -0.51
N VAL A 344 8.89 10.27 0.13
CA VAL A 344 7.94 9.34 -0.49
C VAL A 344 7.10 10.02 -1.58
N ILE A 345 6.71 11.29 -1.42
CA ILE A 345 6.05 12.08 -2.48
C ILE A 345 6.92 12.15 -3.74
N SER A 346 8.24 12.28 -3.59
CA SER A 346 9.16 12.33 -4.75
C SER A 346 9.33 10.99 -5.45
N ILE A 347 9.20 9.88 -4.72
CA ILE A 347 9.34 8.51 -5.26
C ILE A 347 8.08 8.06 -5.98
N THR A 348 6.90 8.49 -5.52
CA THR A 348 5.60 8.02 -6.00
C THR A 348 5.09 8.78 -7.23
N ASP A 349 4.13 8.20 -7.93
CA ASP A 349 3.51 8.73 -9.14
C ASP A 349 2.27 9.59 -8.83
N GLY A 350 2.20 10.12 -7.65
CA GLY A 350 1.13 10.96 -7.13
C GLY A 350 0.78 10.63 -5.69
N GLN A 351 -0.19 11.37 -5.15
CA GLN A 351 -0.66 11.21 -3.78
C GLN A 351 -2.15 11.50 -3.63
N ILE A 352 -2.78 10.76 -2.72
CA ILE A 352 -4.10 11.02 -2.16
C ILE A 352 -3.89 11.65 -0.79
N PHE A 353 -4.14 12.93 -0.66
CA PHE A 353 -4.01 13.67 0.59
C PHE A 353 -5.34 13.65 1.35
N LEU A 354 -5.33 13.06 2.55
CA LEU A 354 -6.49 13.04 3.45
C LEU A 354 -6.33 14.11 4.53
N GLU A 355 -7.26 15.05 4.54
CA GLU A 355 -7.22 16.24 5.38
C GLU A 355 -8.07 16.07 6.64
N THR A 356 -7.49 16.38 7.78
CA THR A 356 -8.12 16.26 9.10
C THR A 356 -9.35 17.14 9.21
N GLU A 357 -9.29 18.37 8.69
CA GLU A 357 -10.41 19.32 8.75
C GLU A 357 -11.63 18.80 7.98
N LEU A 358 -11.43 18.28 6.75
CA LEU A 358 -12.51 17.68 5.97
C LEU A 358 -13.12 16.46 6.67
N PHE A 359 -12.28 15.66 7.33
CA PHE A 359 -12.74 14.50 8.07
C PHE A 359 -13.70 14.87 9.21
N TYR A 360 -13.36 15.91 9.98
CA TYR A 360 -14.20 16.39 11.07
C TYR A 360 -15.44 17.15 10.59
N GLN A 361 -15.42 17.74 9.40
CA GLN A 361 -16.60 18.29 8.73
C GLN A 361 -17.55 17.20 8.21
N GLY A 362 -17.21 15.92 8.36
CA GLY A 362 -18.03 14.79 7.90
C GLY A 362 -17.87 14.49 6.41
N ILE A 363 -16.89 15.07 5.73
CA ILE A 363 -16.54 14.75 4.35
C ILE A 363 -15.63 13.51 4.39
N ARG A 364 -16.20 12.36 4.05
CA ARG A 364 -15.50 11.06 4.11
C ARG A 364 -15.78 10.27 2.83
N PRO A 365 -14.72 9.83 2.11
CA PRO A 365 -13.30 10.02 2.38
C PRO A 365 -12.88 11.51 2.38
N ALA A 366 -11.96 11.87 3.28
CA ALA A 366 -11.53 13.23 3.49
C ALA A 366 -10.48 13.70 2.45
N VAL A 367 -10.73 13.42 1.18
CA VAL A 367 -9.80 13.69 0.09
C VAL A 367 -9.71 15.17 -0.23
N ASN A 368 -8.54 15.75 -0.03
CA ASN A 368 -8.26 17.10 -0.51
C ASN A 368 -7.91 17.06 -2.01
N THR A 369 -8.85 17.47 -2.85
CA THR A 369 -8.71 17.45 -4.31
C THR A 369 -7.66 18.44 -4.85
N GLY A 370 -7.32 19.47 -4.10
CA GLY A 370 -6.30 20.45 -4.48
C GLY A 370 -4.87 19.95 -4.30
N LEU A 371 -4.64 19.20 -3.22
CA LEU A 371 -3.32 18.63 -2.89
C LEU A 371 -3.11 17.23 -3.44
N SER A 372 -4.18 16.56 -3.86
CA SER A 372 -4.13 15.21 -4.41
C SER A 372 -3.91 15.22 -5.91
N VAL A 373 -2.99 14.39 -6.37
CA VAL A 373 -2.55 14.32 -7.77
C VAL A 373 -2.32 12.87 -8.18
N SER A 374 -2.79 12.48 -9.36
CA SER A 374 -2.32 11.30 -10.08
C SER A 374 -1.49 11.74 -11.28
N ARG A 375 -0.22 11.33 -11.36
CA ARG A 375 0.65 11.67 -12.49
C ARG A 375 0.34 10.86 -13.74
N VAL A 376 -0.33 9.73 -13.60
CA VAL A 376 -0.85 8.92 -14.71
C VAL A 376 -2.14 9.54 -15.26
N GLY A 377 -2.99 10.03 -14.38
CA GLY A 377 -4.20 10.76 -14.73
C GLY A 377 -5.18 9.93 -15.56
N SER A 378 -5.79 10.55 -16.55
CA SER A 378 -6.85 9.92 -17.36
C SER A 378 -6.40 8.69 -18.18
N SER A 379 -5.09 8.45 -18.33
CA SER A 379 -4.58 7.20 -18.92
C SER A 379 -4.96 5.97 -18.10
N ALA A 380 -5.22 6.15 -16.81
CA ALA A 380 -5.67 5.11 -15.87
C ALA A 380 -7.20 5.08 -15.68
N GLN A 381 -7.96 5.67 -16.58
CA GLN A 381 -9.43 5.66 -16.56
C GLN A 381 -10.01 4.94 -17.77
N THR A 382 -11.16 4.32 -17.59
CA THR A 382 -11.99 3.81 -18.70
C THR A 382 -12.51 4.96 -19.56
N ASN A 383 -12.93 4.68 -20.79
CA ASN A 383 -13.49 5.72 -21.68
C ASN A 383 -14.78 6.32 -21.11
N ALA A 384 -15.61 5.48 -20.48
CA ALA A 384 -16.82 5.92 -19.81
C ALA A 384 -16.51 6.90 -18.67
N MET A 385 -15.55 6.54 -17.79
CA MET A 385 -15.14 7.41 -16.68
C MET A 385 -14.53 8.73 -17.18
N LYS A 386 -13.64 8.70 -18.16
CA LYS A 386 -13.07 9.92 -18.77
C LYS A 386 -14.13 10.89 -19.26
N SER A 387 -15.22 10.35 -19.80
CA SER A 387 -16.28 11.17 -20.38
C SER A 387 -17.06 11.98 -19.34
N VAL A 388 -17.18 11.47 -18.12
CA VAL A 388 -17.98 12.07 -17.05
C VAL A 388 -17.16 12.76 -15.97
N ALA A 389 -15.94 12.28 -15.71
CA ALA A 389 -15.11 12.75 -14.59
C ALA A 389 -14.38 14.07 -14.86
N GLY A 390 -14.13 14.41 -16.15
CA GLY A 390 -13.34 15.60 -16.51
C GLY A 390 -13.76 16.89 -15.83
N PRO A 391 -15.05 17.27 -15.80
CA PRO A 391 -15.52 18.50 -15.17
C PRO A 391 -15.45 18.50 -13.65
N VAL A 392 -15.56 17.34 -12.99
CA VAL A 392 -15.77 17.22 -11.52
C VAL A 392 -14.67 17.90 -10.72
N LYS A 393 -13.42 17.61 -11.06
CA LYS A 393 -12.28 18.19 -10.32
C LYS A 393 -12.24 19.71 -10.43
N LEU A 394 -12.52 20.22 -11.62
CA LEU A 394 -12.56 21.67 -11.87
C LEU A 394 -13.72 22.34 -11.12
N GLU A 395 -14.93 21.76 -11.21
CA GLU A 395 -16.12 22.30 -10.53
C GLU A 395 -15.95 22.32 -9.01
N LEU A 396 -15.37 21.27 -8.42
CA LEU A 396 -15.08 21.21 -7.00
C LEU A 396 -13.98 22.20 -6.58
N ALA A 397 -12.96 22.42 -7.41
CA ALA A 397 -11.92 23.42 -7.15
C ALA A 397 -12.51 24.84 -7.16
N GLN A 398 -13.31 25.16 -8.19
CA GLN A 398 -14.01 26.46 -8.29
C GLN A 398 -14.98 26.66 -7.12
N TYR A 399 -15.72 25.61 -6.74
CA TYR A 399 -16.60 25.66 -5.57
C TYR A 399 -15.85 26.01 -4.30
N ARG A 400 -14.72 25.38 -4.01
CA ARG A 400 -13.92 25.66 -2.81
C ARG A 400 -13.41 27.09 -2.78
N GLU A 401 -12.93 27.59 -3.91
CA GLU A 401 -12.47 28.96 -4.03
C GLU A 401 -13.61 29.94 -3.77
N MET A 402 -14.75 29.76 -4.43
CA MET A 402 -15.91 30.64 -4.27
C MET A 402 -16.58 30.53 -2.90
N ALA A 403 -16.60 29.33 -2.30
CA ALA A 403 -17.14 29.14 -0.96
C ALA A 403 -16.34 29.92 0.11
N ALA A 404 -15.02 30.02 -0.04
CA ALA A 404 -14.18 30.84 0.82
C ALA A 404 -14.51 32.33 0.68
N PHE A 405 -14.74 32.82 -0.54
CA PHE A 405 -15.13 34.22 -0.78
C PHE A 405 -16.57 34.52 -0.32
N ALA A 406 -17.49 33.57 -0.48
CA ALA A 406 -18.90 33.73 -0.09
C ALA A 406 -19.11 33.97 1.40
N GLN A 407 -18.16 33.59 2.26
CA GLN A 407 -18.18 33.88 3.69
C GLN A 407 -18.02 35.37 4.00
N PHE A 408 -17.47 36.17 3.07
CA PHE A 408 -17.15 37.59 3.26
C PHE A 408 -18.02 38.54 2.45
N GLY A 409 -18.89 38.03 1.54
CA GLY A 409 -19.70 38.86 0.63
C GLY A 409 -21.18 38.53 0.72
N SER A 410 -22.02 39.62 0.77
CA SER A 410 -23.48 39.48 0.87
C SER A 410 -24.22 39.41 -0.48
N ASP A 411 -23.61 39.91 -1.58
CA ASP A 411 -24.26 40.00 -2.87
C ASP A 411 -23.50 39.14 -3.91
N LEU A 412 -23.98 37.90 -4.11
CA LEU A 412 -23.46 37.00 -5.12
C LEU A 412 -24.33 37.07 -6.39
N ASP A 413 -23.68 37.15 -7.54
CA ASP A 413 -24.36 37.05 -8.83
C ASP A 413 -24.96 35.67 -9.06
N ALA A 414 -25.95 35.57 -9.96
CA ALA A 414 -26.69 34.34 -10.21
C ALA A 414 -25.81 33.19 -10.75
N SER A 415 -24.68 33.50 -11.39
CA SER A 415 -23.74 32.47 -11.89
C SER A 415 -22.93 31.85 -10.75
N THR A 416 -22.41 32.67 -9.84
CA THR A 416 -21.70 32.25 -8.64
C THR A 416 -22.61 31.44 -7.71
N GLN A 417 -23.88 31.86 -7.56
CA GLN A 417 -24.83 31.14 -6.72
C GLN A 417 -25.16 29.74 -7.29
N ARG A 418 -25.27 29.61 -8.63
CA ARG A 418 -25.44 28.30 -9.27
C ARG A 418 -24.22 27.39 -9.06
N LEU A 419 -23.01 27.94 -9.18
CA LEU A 419 -21.76 27.23 -8.95
C LEU A 419 -21.67 26.74 -7.50
N LEU A 420 -22.01 27.59 -6.52
CA LEU A 420 -22.02 27.20 -5.11
C LEU A 420 -23.08 26.12 -4.82
N ASN A 421 -24.27 26.24 -5.39
CA ASN A 421 -25.33 25.27 -5.22
C ASN A 421 -24.96 23.90 -5.82
N ARG A 422 -24.35 23.86 -6.99
CA ARG A 422 -23.91 22.62 -7.63
C ARG A 422 -22.70 22.03 -6.90
N GLY A 423 -21.72 22.83 -6.54
CA GLY A 423 -20.54 22.38 -5.81
C GLY A 423 -20.84 21.78 -4.43
N ALA A 424 -21.81 22.35 -3.71
CA ALA A 424 -22.28 21.79 -2.45
C ALA A 424 -22.88 20.37 -2.64
N ARG A 425 -23.69 20.18 -3.68
CA ARG A 425 -24.26 18.86 -4.02
C ARG A 425 -23.23 17.86 -4.50
N LEU A 426 -22.28 18.29 -5.32
CA LEU A 426 -21.16 17.44 -5.74
C LEU A 426 -20.28 17.03 -4.56
N THR A 427 -20.03 17.94 -3.62
CA THR A 427 -19.28 17.62 -2.39
C THR A 427 -20.01 16.56 -1.57
N GLU A 428 -21.32 16.69 -1.42
CA GLU A 428 -22.15 15.70 -0.72
C GLU A 428 -22.18 14.37 -1.47
N LEU A 429 -22.30 14.40 -2.80
CA LEU A 429 -22.30 13.21 -3.64
C LEU A 429 -20.97 12.44 -3.57
N MET A 430 -19.83 13.13 -3.37
CA MET A 430 -18.51 12.47 -3.26
C MET A 430 -18.32 11.74 -1.92
N LYS A 431 -19.16 11.99 -0.93
CA LYS A 431 -19.14 11.21 0.32
C LYS A 431 -19.51 9.76 0.04
N GLN A 432 -18.85 8.86 0.73
CA GLN A 432 -19.06 7.42 0.58
C GLN A 432 -18.83 6.71 1.92
N PRO A 433 -19.74 5.83 2.35
CA PRO A 433 -19.53 5.04 3.54
C PRO A 433 -18.32 4.11 3.40
N GLN A 434 -17.65 3.87 4.49
CA GLN A 434 -16.55 2.90 4.56
C GLN A 434 -17.06 1.48 4.23
N TYR A 435 -16.24 0.70 3.55
CA TYR A 435 -16.54 -0.69 3.13
C TYR A 435 -17.74 -0.80 2.17
N SER A 436 -17.95 0.22 1.38
CA SER A 436 -19.04 0.29 0.41
C SER A 436 -18.53 0.73 -0.96
N PRO A 437 -17.56 0.01 -1.55
CA PRO A 437 -17.04 0.35 -2.87
C PRO A 437 -18.12 0.17 -3.94
N LEU A 438 -18.07 0.99 -4.99
CA LEU A 438 -18.96 0.96 -6.14
C LEU A 438 -18.21 0.47 -7.38
N THR A 439 -18.94 -0.17 -8.29
CA THR A 439 -18.37 -0.53 -9.60
C THR A 439 -18.13 0.72 -10.45
N ASN A 440 -17.24 0.61 -11.43
CA ASN A 440 -16.94 1.72 -12.33
C ASN A 440 -18.20 2.23 -13.06
N ALA A 441 -19.07 1.35 -13.52
CA ALA A 441 -20.32 1.72 -14.20
C ALA A 441 -21.28 2.48 -13.28
N GLU A 442 -21.38 2.08 -12.03
CA GLU A 442 -22.20 2.79 -11.02
C GLU A 442 -21.65 4.18 -10.74
N ILE A 443 -20.31 4.32 -10.58
CA ILE A 443 -19.67 5.62 -10.39
C ILE A 443 -19.91 6.52 -11.59
N VAL A 444 -19.80 6.01 -12.80
CA VAL A 444 -20.09 6.76 -14.04
C VAL A 444 -21.51 7.33 -14.03
N CYS A 445 -22.51 6.51 -13.70
CA CYS A 445 -23.92 6.95 -13.65
C CYS A 445 -24.15 7.99 -12.52
N VAL A 446 -23.57 7.80 -11.35
CA VAL A 446 -23.69 8.72 -10.21
C VAL A 446 -23.05 10.07 -10.53
N ILE A 447 -21.84 10.08 -11.10
CA ILE A 447 -21.15 11.32 -11.49
C ILE A 447 -21.88 12.02 -12.63
N PHE A 448 -22.40 11.27 -13.60
CA PHE A 448 -23.22 11.82 -14.67
C PHE A 448 -24.45 12.55 -14.09
N ALA A 449 -25.16 11.95 -13.14
CA ALA A 449 -26.29 12.59 -12.47
C ALA A 449 -25.87 13.90 -11.78
N GLY A 450 -24.73 13.93 -11.09
CA GLY A 450 -24.20 15.11 -10.42
C GLY A 450 -23.82 16.24 -11.35
N THR A 451 -23.20 15.92 -12.49
CA THR A 451 -22.67 16.91 -13.44
C THR A 451 -23.71 17.39 -14.45
N LYS A 452 -24.75 16.59 -14.73
CA LYS A 452 -25.79 16.92 -15.74
C LYS A 452 -27.04 17.56 -15.15
N GLY A 453 -27.01 17.99 -13.89
CA GLY A 453 -28.07 18.80 -13.28
C GLY A 453 -29.22 18.04 -12.65
N TYR A 454 -29.17 16.73 -12.56
CA TYR A 454 -30.22 15.93 -11.90
C TYR A 454 -30.34 16.22 -10.38
N LEU A 455 -29.29 16.72 -9.78
CA LEU A 455 -29.27 17.12 -8.36
C LEU A 455 -29.66 18.58 -8.10
N ASP A 456 -29.80 19.41 -9.14
CA ASP A 456 -29.99 20.85 -8.96
C ASP A 456 -31.25 21.22 -8.14
N LYS A 457 -32.29 20.36 -8.18
CA LYS A 457 -33.53 20.52 -7.41
C LYS A 457 -33.55 19.72 -6.11
N VAL A 458 -32.59 18.86 -5.89
CA VAL A 458 -32.49 18.01 -4.69
C VAL A 458 -31.87 18.81 -3.56
N ALA A 459 -32.43 18.76 -2.35
CA ALA A 459 -31.82 19.39 -1.18
C ALA A 459 -30.47 18.71 -0.88
N VAL A 460 -29.48 19.48 -0.39
CA VAL A 460 -28.15 18.93 -0.08
C VAL A 460 -28.25 17.75 0.91
N SER A 461 -29.15 17.85 1.90
CA SER A 461 -29.44 16.78 2.87
C SER A 461 -29.96 15.48 2.25
N ASP A 462 -30.58 15.56 1.08
CA ASP A 462 -31.22 14.43 0.40
C ASP A 462 -30.36 13.80 -0.71
N VAL A 463 -29.19 14.38 -1.00
CA VAL A 463 -28.27 13.87 -2.04
C VAL A 463 -27.90 12.40 -1.77
N GLY A 464 -27.60 12.05 -0.52
CA GLY A 464 -27.30 10.67 -0.14
C GLY A 464 -28.49 9.72 -0.32
N ARG A 465 -29.72 10.18 -0.05
CA ARG A 465 -30.97 9.41 -0.29
C ARG A 465 -31.18 9.23 -1.80
N PHE A 466 -30.97 10.28 -2.58
CA PHE A 466 -31.05 10.22 -4.04
C PHE A 466 -30.06 9.20 -4.62
N GLU A 467 -28.79 9.26 -4.22
CA GLU A 467 -27.75 8.32 -4.69
C GLU A 467 -28.10 6.87 -4.34
N LYS A 468 -28.49 6.61 -3.09
CA LYS A 468 -28.86 5.26 -2.65
C LYS A 468 -30.02 4.70 -3.44
N GLY A 469 -31.05 5.50 -3.68
CA GLY A 469 -32.19 5.12 -4.50
C GLY A 469 -31.83 4.90 -5.96
N LEU A 470 -31.01 5.78 -6.53
CA LEU A 470 -30.51 5.65 -7.91
C LEU A 470 -29.73 4.34 -8.09
N LEU A 471 -28.81 4.02 -7.20
CA LEU A 471 -28.05 2.77 -7.25
C LEU A 471 -28.96 1.55 -7.16
N ALA A 472 -29.97 1.57 -6.30
CA ALA A 472 -30.97 0.49 -6.20
C ALA A 472 -31.79 0.35 -7.50
N HIS A 473 -32.20 1.48 -8.10
CA HIS A 473 -32.92 1.52 -9.37
C HIS A 473 -32.08 0.95 -10.53
N LEU A 474 -30.82 1.38 -10.65
CA LEU A 474 -29.91 0.88 -11.69
C LEU A 474 -29.65 -0.61 -11.55
N ARG A 475 -29.38 -1.10 -10.33
CA ARG A 475 -29.16 -2.53 -10.06
C ARG A 475 -30.38 -3.40 -10.31
N GLY A 476 -31.56 -2.86 -10.04
CA GLY A 476 -32.83 -3.60 -10.16
C GLY A 476 -33.42 -3.60 -11.56
N LYS A 477 -33.43 -2.46 -12.24
CA LYS A 477 -34.14 -2.28 -13.52
C LYS A 477 -33.21 -2.07 -14.73
N HIS A 478 -31.98 -1.59 -14.52
CA HIS A 478 -31.06 -1.19 -15.61
C HIS A 478 -29.71 -1.90 -15.49
N LYS A 479 -29.73 -3.17 -15.10
CA LYS A 479 -28.53 -3.99 -15.04
C LYS A 479 -27.82 -4.09 -16.40
N ASP A 480 -28.61 -4.18 -17.47
CA ASP A 480 -28.15 -4.16 -18.85
C ASP A 480 -27.32 -2.91 -19.20
N LEU A 481 -27.71 -1.75 -18.69
CA LEU A 481 -26.95 -0.52 -18.82
C LEU A 481 -25.60 -0.59 -18.08
N LEU A 482 -25.58 -1.10 -16.86
CA LEU A 482 -24.35 -1.28 -16.09
C LEU A 482 -23.40 -2.28 -16.78
N ASP A 483 -23.94 -3.38 -17.27
CA ASP A 483 -23.20 -4.40 -18.03
C ASP A 483 -22.66 -3.83 -19.35
N PHE A 484 -23.43 -3.01 -20.06
CA PHE A 484 -23.00 -2.32 -21.27
C PHE A 484 -21.82 -1.37 -20.99
N ILE A 485 -21.90 -0.54 -19.95
CA ILE A 485 -20.81 0.37 -19.56
C ILE A 485 -19.56 -0.41 -19.15
N THR A 486 -19.73 -1.51 -18.45
CA THR A 486 -18.61 -2.33 -17.93
C THR A 486 -17.89 -3.06 -19.07
N ASN A 487 -18.64 -3.69 -19.98
CA ASN A 487 -18.08 -4.61 -20.96
C ASN A 487 -17.61 -3.91 -22.25
N GLU A 488 -18.31 -2.87 -22.68
CA GLU A 488 -18.01 -2.17 -23.93
C GLU A 488 -17.20 -0.89 -23.71
N ASP A 489 -17.13 -0.39 -22.48
CA ASP A 489 -16.44 0.85 -22.11
C ASP A 489 -16.68 2.00 -23.11
N PRO A 490 -17.95 2.36 -23.37
CA PRO A 490 -18.27 3.35 -24.38
C PRO A 490 -17.85 4.77 -23.93
N LYS A 491 -17.54 5.62 -24.88
CA LYS A 491 -17.56 7.07 -24.61
C LYS A 491 -19.00 7.48 -24.33
N ILE A 492 -19.24 8.21 -23.21
CA ILE A 492 -20.59 8.65 -22.85
C ILE A 492 -21.00 9.84 -23.72
N LYS A 493 -21.43 9.50 -24.95
CA LYS A 493 -21.96 10.42 -25.98
C LYS A 493 -22.98 9.68 -26.82
N GLY A 494 -23.97 10.41 -27.41
CA GLY A 494 -24.98 9.84 -28.28
C GLY A 494 -25.75 8.72 -27.59
N GLU A 495 -25.83 7.54 -28.18
CA GLU A 495 -26.62 6.40 -27.68
C GLU A 495 -26.30 6.03 -26.22
N ALA A 496 -25.04 6.03 -25.85
CA ALA A 496 -24.63 5.72 -24.46
C ALA A 496 -25.13 6.79 -23.48
N GLU A 497 -25.06 8.06 -23.86
CA GLU A 497 -25.60 9.16 -23.06
C GLU A 497 -27.12 9.07 -22.97
N ASP A 498 -27.82 8.75 -24.06
CA ASP A 498 -29.27 8.63 -24.12
C ASP A 498 -29.77 7.50 -23.23
N LYS A 499 -29.07 6.35 -23.19
CA LYS A 499 -29.38 5.24 -22.30
C LYS A 499 -29.26 5.63 -20.81
N ILE A 500 -28.21 6.35 -20.44
CA ILE A 500 -28.02 6.83 -19.07
C ILE A 500 -29.10 7.85 -18.71
N ARG A 501 -29.38 8.80 -19.62
CA ARG A 501 -30.45 9.79 -19.40
C ARG A 501 -31.80 9.14 -19.21
N ALA A 502 -32.17 8.16 -20.04
CA ALA A 502 -33.44 7.44 -19.91
C ALA A 502 -33.60 6.79 -18.54
N ALA A 503 -32.57 6.12 -18.02
CA ALA A 503 -32.58 5.52 -16.71
C ALA A 503 -32.67 6.55 -15.57
N LEU A 504 -31.97 7.67 -15.71
CA LEU A 504 -31.99 8.77 -14.73
C LEU A 504 -33.32 9.53 -14.74
N ASP A 505 -33.90 9.79 -15.92
CA ASP A 505 -35.20 10.46 -16.09
C ASP A 505 -36.32 9.61 -15.45
N GLU A 506 -36.29 8.29 -15.66
CA GLU A 506 -37.25 7.36 -15.02
C GLU A 506 -37.13 7.45 -13.48
N TYR A 507 -35.91 7.39 -12.94
CA TYR A 507 -35.69 7.48 -11.50
C TYR A 507 -36.07 8.86 -10.95
N ALA A 508 -35.66 9.94 -11.61
CA ALA A 508 -35.92 11.30 -11.14
C ALA A 508 -37.41 11.65 -11.12
N ALA A 509 -38.22 11.06 -12.00
CA ALA A 509 -39.67 11.22 -12.00
C ALA A 509 -40.34 10.61 -10.74
N ASP A 510 -39.77 9.53 -10.22
CA ASP A 510 -40.26 8.82 -9.03
C ASP A 510 -39.69 9.37 -7.71
N PHE A 511 -38.62 10.19 -7.78
CA PHE A 511 -37.96 10.74 -6.60
C PHE A 511 -38.69 11.99 -6.10
N ALA A 512 -39.42 11.84 -5.01
CA ALA A 512 -40.18 12.91 -4.33
C ALA A 512 -39.49 13.41 -3.05
#